data_663fd276ae598f3f2371c6eb2d69a56c
#
_entry.id   663fd276ae598f3f2371c6eb2d69a56c
#
_cell.length_a   1.000
_cell.length_b   1.000
_cell.length_c   1.000
_cell.angle_alpha   90.00
_cell.angle_beta   90.00
_cell.angle_gamma   90.00
#
_symmetry.space_group_name_H-M   'P 1'
#
loop_
_entity.id
_entity.type
_entity.pdbx_description
1 polymer ?
#
loop_
_entity_poly.entity_id
_entity_poly.type
_entity_poly.pdbx_seq_one_letter_code
_entity_poly.pdbx_strand_id
1 'polypeptide(L)'
;MNGIFGTEYTKGLQNGQDDRYVQAVVTLKHWDAYSLEDSGGFTRHNFDAIISNFTFADTYFPAFKETVQQGNALGVMCSYNSVNGVPTCANSFLNSVLRKEWGFQGYITSDTGAVADIYKEHK
;
A
#
# COMPACT_ATOMS: atom_id res chain seq x y z
N MET A 1 -8.24 8.33 12.27
CA MET A 1 -7.17 9.33 12.51
C MET A 1 -6.04 9.24 11.50
N ASN A 2 -5.42 8.07 11.26
CA ASN A 2 -4.30 7.92 10.31
C ASN A 2 -4.65 8.36 8.89
N GLY A 3 -5.84 8.06 8.40
CA GLY A 3 -6.29 8.47 7.07
C GLY A 3 -6.39 10.00 6.93
N ILE A 4 -6.96 10.68 7.93
CA ILE A 4 -7.05 12.15 7.94
C ILE A 4 -5.65 12.77 7.92
N PHE A 5 -4.75 12.30 8.78
CA PHE A 5 -3.37 12.78 8.80
C PHE A 5 -2.67 12.54 7.46
N GLY A 6 -2.77 11.33 6.93
CA GLY A 6 -2.20 10.98 5.62
C GLY A 6 -2.75 11.83 4.49
N THR A 7 -4.05 12.11 4.51
CA THR A 7 -4.72 12.96 3.53
C THR A 7 -4.18 14.39 3.54
N GLU A 8 -4.14 15.02 4.70
CA GLU A 8 -3.68 16.42 4.83
C GLU A 8 -2.17 16.55 4.55
N TYR A 9 -1.38 15.57 5.01
CA TYR A 9 0.04 15.50 4.70
C TYR A 9 0.29 15.36 3.19
N THR A 10 -0.49 14.51 2.53
CA THR A 10 -0.41 14.31 1.08
C THR A 10 -0.73 15.59 0.31
N LYS A 11 -1.83 16.25 0.67
CA LYS A 11 -2.21 17.53 0.07
C LYS A 11 -1.11 18.58 0.25
N GLY A 12 -0.56 18.70 1.46
CA GLY A 12 0.49 19.67 1.75
C GLY A 12 1.79 19.44 0.98
N LEU A 13 2.16 18.19 0.70
CA LEU A 13 3.35 17.87 -0.07
C LEU A 13 3.14 17.91 -1.60
N GLN A 14 1.97 17.48 -2.07
CA GLN A 14 1.71 17.39 -3.50
C GLN A 14 1.27 18.73 -4.12
N ASN A 15 0.51 19.54 -3.38
CA ASN A 15 0.00 20.81 -3.89
C ASN A 15 1.05 21.91 -3.77
N GLY A 16 1.46 22.45 -4.91
CA GLY A 16 2.36 23.59 -5.03
C GLY A 16 1.64 24.90 -5.27
N GLN A 17 2.39 25.93 -5.63
CA GLN A 17 1.85 27.24 -6.01
C GLN A 17 1.23 27.25 -7.43
N ASP A 18 1.57 26.26 -8.25
CA ASP A 18 1.09 26.10 -9.65
C ASP A 18 0.28 24.81 -9.74
N ASP A 19 -1.02 24.94 -9.93
CA ASP A 19 -1.97 23.82 -10.00
C ASP A 19 -1.74 22.87 -11.19
N ARG A 20 -0.91 23.28 -12.15
CA ARG A 20 -0.56 22.43 -13.31
C ARG A 20 0.46 21.36 -12.99
N TYR A 21 1.17 21.48 -11.86
CA TYR A 21 2.28 20.59 -11.51
C TYR A 21 2.16 20.11 -10.08
N VAL A 22 2.49 18.84 -9.89
CA VAL A 22 2.66 18.27 -8.54
C VAL A 22 4.03 18.67 -8.01
N GLN A 23 4.07 19.26 -6.81
CA GLN A 23 5.32 19.71 -6.19
C GLN A 23 6.21 18.52 -5.80
N ALA A 24 5.61 17.47 -5.24
CA ALA A 24 6.25 16.22 -4.87
C ALA A 24 5.23 15.09 -4.95
N VAL A 25 5.65 13.85 -5.13
CA VAL A 25 4.74 12.71 -5.10
C VAL A 25 4.83 11.99 -3.77
N VAL A 26 3.68 11.84 -3.10
CA VAL A 26 3.57 11.02 -1.88
C VAL A 26 3.35 9.57 -2.25
N THR A 27 4.16 8.68 -1.67
CA THR A 27 4.04 7.23 -1.82
C THR A 27 3.54 6.62 -0.52
N LEU A 28 2.33 6.11 -0.53
CA LEU A 28 1.72 5.42 0.62
C LEU A 28 2.37 4.06 0.81
N LYS A 29 2.68 3.69 2.05
CA LYS A 29 3.34 2.42 2.33
C LYS A 29 3.01 1.88 3.73
N HIS A 30 3.14 0.59 3.89
CA HIS A 30 3.42 -0.43 2.90
C HIS A 30 2.12 -1.17 2.59
N TRP A 31 1.78 -1.31 1.33
CA TRP A 31 0.60 -2.03 0.86
C TRP A 31 0.91 -3.51 0.72
N ASP A 32 0.34 -4.39 1.49
CA ASP A 32 -0.66 -4.24 2.53
C ASP A 32 -0.42 -5.27 3.64
N ALA A 33 -1.02 -5.02 4.81
CA ALA A 33 -0.95 -5.93 5.95
C ALA A 33 0.49 -6.29 6.41
N TYR A 34 1.42 -5.38 6.24
CA TYR A 34 2.82 -5.51 6.66
C TYR A 34 2.96 -5.22 8.16
N SER A 35 2.61 -6.20 8.99
CA SER A 35 2.54 -6.02 10.45
C SER A 35 3.62 -6.79 11.22
N LEU A 36 4.57 -7.43 10.51
CA LEU A 36 5.64 -8.22 11.13
C LEU A 36 6.97 -7.94 10.45
N GLU A 37 8.01 -7.65 11.24
CA GLU A 37 9.38 -7.51 10.77
C GLU A 37 10.18 -8.80 10.91
N ASP A 38 10.27 -9.31 12.15
CA ASP A 38 10.97 -10.55 12.51
C ASP A 38 10.43 -11.05 13.83
N SER A 39 9.75 -12.19 13.82
CA SER A 39 9.23 -12.82 15.03
C SER A 39 8.80 -14.25 14.79
N GLY A 40 9.00 -15.12 15.77
CA GLY A 40 8.49 -16.49 15.76
C GLY A 40 9.03 -17.38 14.63
N GLY A 41 10.21 -17.08 14.10
CA GLY A 41 10.79 -17.81 12.96
C GLY A 41 10.35 -17.30 11.60
N PHE A 42 9.57 -16.23 11.56
CA PHE A 42 9.16 -15.54 10.34
C PHE A 42 9.85 -14.18 10.24
N THR A 43 10.17 -13.80 9.02
CA THR A 43 10.70 -12.49 8.69
C THR A 43 9.71 -11.72 7.81
N ARG A 44 9.91 -10.42 7.66
CA ARG A 44 9.12 -9.59 6.73
C ARG A 44 9.05 -10.14 5.30
N HIS A 45 10.05 -10.92 4.89
CA HIS A 45 10.17 -11.45 3.53
C HIS A 45 9.35 -12.73 3.30
N ASN A 46 9.06 -13.51 4.35
CA ASN A 46 8.47 -14.83 4.19
C ASN A 46 7.17 -15.08 4.97
N PHE A 47 6.65 -14.09 5.70
CA PHE A 47 5.39 -14.31 6.38
C PHE A 47 4.17 -14.12 5.47
N ASP A 48 3.13 -14.89 5.75
CA ASP A 48 1.82 -14.75 5.11
C ASP A 48 0.81 -14.16 6.10
N ALA A 49 0.30 -12.99 5.80
CA ALA A 49 -0.73 -12.34 6.60
C ALA A 49 -2.11 -12.94 6.26
N ILE A 50 -2.65 -13.76 7.17
CA ILE A 50 -3.98 -14.34 7.00
C ILE A 50 -5.04 -13.34 7.47
N ILE A 51 -5.67 -12.66 6.52
CA ILE A 51 -6.56 -11.52 6.76
C ILE A 51 -7.95 -11.80 6.20
N SER A 52 -8.99 -11.60 7.02
CA SER A 52 -10.37 -11.65 6.56
C SER A 52 -10.76 -10.39 5.77
N ASN A 53 -11.77 -10.49 4.90
CA ASN A 53 -12.31 -9.32 4.20
C ASN A 53 -12.82 -8.25 5.17
N PHE A 54 -13.39 -8.67 6.31
CA PHE A 54 -13.79 -7.74 7.37
C PHE A 54 -12.59 -6.97 7.93
N THR A 55 -11.50 -7.66 8.25
CA THR A 55 -10.28 -7.03 8.80
C THR A 55 -9.64 -6.08 7.78
N PHE A 56 -9.66 -6.42 6.49
CA PHE A 56 -9.23 -5.48 5.45
C PHE A 56 -10.06 -4.20 5.47
N ALA A 57 -11.38 -4.33 5.45
CA ALA A 57 -12.29 -3.19 5.39
C ALA A 57 -12.24 -2.32 6.65
N ASP A 58 -12.04 -2.94 7.82
CA ASP A 58 -12.05 -2.26 9.11
C ASP A 58 -10.69 -1.67 9.50
N THR A 59 -9.61 -2.38 9.23
CA THR A 59 -8.29 -2.06 9.81
C THR A 59 -7.26 -1.61 8.77
N TYR A 60 -7.07 -2.37 7.71
CA TYR A 60 -5.94 -2.13 6.79
C TYR A 60 -6.26 -1.11 5.69
N PHE A 61 -7.43 -1.18 5.07
CA PHE A 61 -7.79 -0.33 3.94
C PHE A 61 -8.16 1.11 4.29
N PRO A 62 -8.79 1.44 5.44
CA PRO A 62 -9.36 2.77 5.65
C PRO A 62 -8.36 3.92 5.45
N ALA A 63 -7.15 3.81 6.01
CA ALA A 63 -6.15 4.86 5.89
C ALA A 63 -5.63 5.04 4.45
N PHE A 64 -5.41 3.93 3.73
CA PHE A 64 -5.04 3.97 2.31
C PHE A 64 -6.15 4.55 1.46
N LYS A 65 -7.38 4.05 1.63
CA LYS A 65 -8.55 4.49 0.86
C LYS A 65 -8.78 5.99 1.00
N GLU A 66 -8.79 6.48 2.23
CA GLU A 66 -9.00 7.89 2.52
C GLU A 66 -7.92 8.76 1.88
N THR A 67 -6.65 8.37 2.02
CA THR A 67 -5.54 9.13 1.46
C THR A 67 -5.50 9.08 -0.07
N VAL A 68 -5.87 7.96 -0.68
CA VAL A 68 -6.01 7.85 -2.14
C VAL A 68 -7.15 8.73 -2.64
N GLN A 69 -8.34 8.61 -2.04
CA GLN A 69 -9.55 9.26 -2.56
C GLN A 69 -9.68 10.73 -2.16
N GLN A 70 -9.26 11.11 -0.97
CA GLN A 70 -9.38 12.47 -0.44
C GLN A 70 -8.07 13.25 -0.50
N GLY A 71 -6.93 12.55 -0.43
CA GLY A 71 -5.59 13.13 -0.53
C GLY A 71 -5.03 13.16 -1.94
N ASN A 72 -5.64 12.41 -2.86
CA ASN A 72 -5.17 12.24 -4.23
C ASN A 72 -3.71 11.76 -4.30
N ALA A 73 -3.30 10.84 -3.41
CA ALA A 73 -1.95 10.29 -3.42
C ALA A 73 -1.61 9.65 -4.77
N LEU A 74 -0.40 9.90 -5.26
CA LEU A 74 0.05 9.48 -6.59
C LEU A 74 1.08 8.35 -6.57
N GLY A 75 1.37 7.77 -5.40
CA GLY A 75 2.26 6.63 -5.25
C GLY A 75 1.74 5.63 -4.24
N VAL A 76 1.95 4.33 -4.49
CA VAL A 76 1.74 3.24 -3.53
C VAL A 76 2.91 2.27 -3.62
N MET A 77 3.41 1.80 -2.48
CA MET A 77 4.48 0.82 -2.39
C MET A 77 3.94 -0.51 -1.87
N CYS A 78 4.04 -1.57 -2.67
CA CYS A 78 3.70 -2.91 -2.21
C CYS A 78 4.78 -3.47 -1.28
N SER A 79 4.38 -4.23 -0.28
CA SER A 79 5.21 -4.74 0.80
C SER A 79 5.90 -6.06 0.47
N TYR A 80 6.72 -6.56 1.40
CA TYR A 80 7.46 -7.81 1.24
C TYR A 80 6.62 -9.06 1.41
N ASN A 81 5.65 -9.02 2.33
CA ASN A 81 4.87 -10.18 2.75
C ASN A 81 3.89 -10.68 1.68
N SER A 82 3.40 -11.88 1.89
CA SER A 82 2.17 -12.32 1.24
C SER A 82 0.92 -11.99 2.07
N VAL A 83 -0.21 -12.06 1.43
CA VAL A 83 -1.53 -11.90 2.03
C VAL A 83 -2.41 -13.03 1.50
N ASN A 84 -2.91 -13.86 2.41
CA ASN A 84 -3.72 -15.03 2.08
C ASN A 84 -3.09 -15.89 0.97
N GLY A 85 -1.78 -16.14 1.07
CA GLY A 85 -1.02 -16.96 0.15
C GLY A 85 -0.57 -16.25 -1.12
N VAL A 86 -0.83 -14.94 -1.30
CA VAL A 86 -0.43 -14.21 -2.51
C VAL A 86 0.53 -13.07 -2.14
N PRO A 87 1.75 -13.03 -2.71
CA PRO A 87 2.69 -11.92 -2.49
C PRO A 87 2.03 -10.58 -2.80
N THR A 88 2.18 -9.58 -1.92
CA THR A 88 1.47 -8.30 -2.07
C THR A 88 1.77 -7.62 -3.38
N CYS A 89 3.03 -7.69 -3.87
CA CYS A 89 3.43 -7.12 -5.16
C CYS A 89 2.84 -7.85 -6.39
N ALA A 90 2.27 -9.04 -6.20
CA ALA A 90 1.55 -9.80 -7.23
C ALA A 90 0.05 -9.92 -6.94
N ASN A 91 -0.43 -9.33 -5.85
CA ASN A 91 -1.82 -9.47 -5.41
C ASN A 91 -2.77 -8.68 -6.33
N SER A 92 -3.87 -9.35 -6.72
CA SER A 92 -4.92 -8.74 -7.55
C SER A 92 -5.53 -7.47 -6.94
N PHE A 93 -5.44 -7.27 -5.62
CA PHE A 93 -5.94 -6.08 -4.93
C PHE A 93 -5.29 -4.78 -5.40
N LEU A 94 -4.04 -4.82 -5.89
CA LEU A 94 -3.41 -3.67 -6.55
C LEU A 94 -4.20 -3.19 -7.77
N ASN A 95 -4.92 -4.08 -8.41
CA ASN A 95 -5.75 -3.74 -9.56
C ASN A 95 -7.22 -3.63 -9.22
N SER A 96 -7.81 -4.63 -8.54
CA SER A 96 -9.25 -4.68 -8.26
C SER A 96 -9.69 -3.65 -7.22
N VAL A 97 -8.96 -3.51 -6.15
CA VAL A 97 -9.29 -2.57 -5.06
C VAL A 97 -8.68 -1.20 -5.31
N LEU A 98 -7.35 -1.13 -5.40
CA LEU A 98 -6.67 0.16 -5.47
C LEU A 98 -7.02 0.93 -6.75
N ARG A 99 -6.88 0.31 -7.93
CA ARG A 99 -7.13 1.01 -9.21
C ARG A 99 -8.61 1.07 -9.57
N LYS A 100 -9.33 -0.06 -9.54
CA LYS A 100 -10.71 -0.08 -10.05
C LYS A 100 -11.72 0.46 -9.06
N GLU A 101 -11.65 0.02 -7.79
CA GLU A 101 -12.65 0.43 -6.79
C GLU A 101 -12.36 1.84 -6.26
N TRP A 102 -11.07 2.15 -5.91
CA TRP A 102 -10.72 3.45 -5.34
C TRP A 102 -10.32 4.50 -6.35
N GLY A 103 -10.11 4.11 -7.61
CA GLY A 103 -9.78 5.03 -8.71
C GLY A 103 -8.34 5.54 -8.71
N PHE A 104 -7.41 4.83 -8.09
CA PHE A 104 -6.00 5.23 -8.03
C PHE A 104 -5.37 5.32 -9.41
N GLN A 105 -4.81 6.48 -9.75
CA GLN A 105 -4.21 6.76 -11.06
C GLN A 105 -2.68 6.84 -11.03
N GLY A 106 -2.09 6.79 -9.84
CA GLY A 106 -0.65 6.96 -9.64
C GLY A 106 0.19 5.74 -10.00
N TYR A 107 1.47 5.78 -9.68
CA TYR A 107 2.37 4.65 -9.85
C TYR A 107 2.31 3.67 -8.69
N ILE A 108 2.66 2.42 -8.96
CA ILE A 108 2.92 1.40 -7.96
C ILE A 108 4.39 1.02 -8.05
N THR A 109 5.08 1.06 -6.91
CA THR A 109 6.46 0.59 -6.78
C THR A 109 6.52 -0.56 -5.78
N SER A 110 7.56 -1.38 -5.85
CA SER A 110 7.81 -2.38 -4.80
C SER A 110 8.66 -1.79 -3.68
N ASP A 111 8.57 -2.34 -2.49
CA ASP A 111 9.63 -2.20 -1.50
C ASP A 111 10.93 -2.82 -2.03
N THR A 112 12.06 -2.43 -1.46
CA THR A 112 13.40 -2.80 -1.95
C THR A 112 13.56 -4.31 -2.05
N GLY A 113 13.58 -4.84 -3.26
CA GLY A 113 13.72 -6.28 -3.51
C GLY A 113 12.44 -7.11 -3.40
N ALA A 114 11.29 -6.55 -3.00
CA ALA A 114 10.04 -7.30 -2.78
C ALA A 114 9.52 -8.05 -4.02
N VAL A 115 9.85 -7.59 -5.22
CA VAL A 115 9.54 -8.34 -6.45
C VAL A 115 10.30 -9.67 -6.51
N ALA A 116 11.51 -9.73 -5.95
CA ALA A 116 12.26 -10.97 -5.88
C ALA A 116 11.64 -11.98 -4.91
N ASP A 117 11.00 -11.50 -3.84
CA ASP A 117 10.36 -12.36 -2.84
C ASP A 117 9.20 -13.17 -3.44
N ILE A 118 8.54 -12.66 -4.50
CA ILE A 118 7.48 -13.37 -5.21
C ILE A 118 7.90 -14.80 -5.60
N TYR A 119 9.14 -14.99 -6.01
CA TYR A 119 9.62 -16.30 -6.46
C TYR A 119 10.66 -16.93 -5.54
N LYS A 120 11.28 -16.17 -4.64
CA LYS A 120 12.28 -16.68 -3.71
C LYS A 120 11.67 -17.15 -2.39
N GLU A 121 10.80 -16.35 -1.82
CA GLU A 121 10.32 -16.51 -0.45
C GLU A 121 8.87 -17.02 -0.37
N HIS A 122 8.02 -16.66 -1.33
CA HIS A 122 6.60 -17.01 -1.37
C HIS A 122 6.30 -18.05 -2.45
N LYS A 123 6.83 -19.26 -2.26
CA LYS A 123 6.64 -20.39 -3.19
C LYS A 123 5.41 -21.22 -2.83
#